data_7c8a6178583e8cd3a349167ed0c2baec
#
_entry.id   7c8a6178583e8cd3a349167ed0c2baec
#
_cell.length_a   1.000
_cell.length_b   1.000
_cell.length_c   1.000
_cell.angle_alpha   90.00
_cell.angle_beta   90.00
_cell.angle_gamma   90.00
#
_symmetry.space_group_name_H-M   'P 1'
#
loop_
_entity.id
_entity.type
_entity.pdbx_description
1 polymer ?
#
loop_
_entity_poly.entity_id
_entity_poly.type
_entity_poly.pdbx_seq_one_letter_code
_entity_poly.pdbx_strand_id
1 'polypeptide(L)'
;WVDVEVVNPEHPVTKGFSDFRLFDEVYGNYRVSTDVQPLLKTEHPESTEIIGWENKYNASTIVYLQPGHDYHAFESDEYRKLISQAIHFLANRNN
;
A
#
# COMPACT_ATOMS: atom_id res chain seq x y z
N TRP A 1 -14.89 -7.15 1.76
CA TRP A 1 -14.37 -5.84 2.15
C TRP A 1 -13.12 -6.00 2.99
N VAL A 2 -12.17 -5.15 2.76
CA VAL A 2 -10.92 -5.12 3.49
C VAL A 2 -10.79 -3.77 4.18
N ASP A 3 -10.59 -3.79 5.50
CA ASP A 3 -10.29 -2.57 6.24
C ASP A 3 -8.79 -2.29 6.14
N VAL A 4 -8.44 -1.20 5.50
CA VAL A 4 -7.04 -0.81 5.27
C VAL A 4 -6.66 0.25 6.29
N GLU A 5 -5.63 -0.05 7.08
CA GLU A 5 -5.09 0.87 8.07
C GLU A 5 -3.83 1.54 7.54
N VAL A 6 -3.76 2.87 7.69
CA VAL A 6 -2.59 3.65 7.31
C VAL A 6 -1.58 3.59 8.45
N VAL A 7 -0.43 2.98 8.19
CA VAL A 7 0.59 2.80 9.22
C VAL A 7 1.39 4.07 9.45
N ASN A 8 1.72 4.78 8.36
CA ASN A 8 2.53 5.99 8.46
C ASN A 8 1.85 7.12 7.68
N PRO A 9 1.02 7.94 8.37
CA PRO A 9 0.27 9.01 7.68
C PRO A 9 1.15 10.18 7.23
N GLU A 10 2.41 10.22 7.62
CA GLU A 10 3.31 11.29 7.21
C GLU A 10 4.17 10.93 6.00
N HIS A 11 4.15 9.67 5.58
CA HIS A 11 4.87 9.26 4.38
C HIS A 11 4.22 9.88 3.13
N PRO A 12 5.02 10.34 2.15
CA PRO A 12 4.47 10.99 0.95
C PRO A 12 3.40 10.18 0.21
N VAL A 13 3.51 8.85 0.22
CA VAL A 13 2.54 7.98 -0.46
C VAL A 13 1.19 8.00 0.25
N THR A 14 1.20 8.06 1.57
CA THR A 14 -0.02 7.95 2.38
C THR A 14 -0.44 9.26 3.04
N LYS A 15 0.26 10.35 2.76
CA LYS A 15 -0.01 11.63 3.38
C LYS A 15 -1.43 12.12 3.05
N GLY A 16 -2.16 12.50 4.07
CA GLY A 16 -3.53 12.95 3.91
C GLY A 16 -4.58 11.85 3.93
N PHE A 17 -4.15 10.59 4.06
CA PHE A 17 -5.08 9.47 4.15
C PHE A 17 -5.41 9.13 5.59
N SER A 18 -6.69 8.83 5.81
CA SER A 18 -7.15 8.09 6.99
C SER A 18 -7.36 6.63 6.60
N ASP A 19 -7.61 5.77 7.57
CA ASP A 19 -7.96 4.39 7.31
C ASP A 19 -9.20 4.33 6.41
N PHE A 20 -9.25 3.34 5.52
CA PHE A 20 -10.36 3.22 4.58
C PHE A 20 -10.70 1.77 4.32
N ARG A 21 -11.85 1.54 3.70
CA ARG A 21 -12.29 0.20 3.28
C ARG A 21 -12.19 0.06 1.78
N LEU A 22 -11.88 -1.16 1.35
CA LEU A 22 -11.70 -1.47 -0.06
C LEU A 22 -12.35 -2.81 -0.36
N PHE A 23 -13.06 -2.92 -1.48
CA PHE A 23 -13.55 -4.20 -1.96
C PHE A 23 -12.48 -4.81 -2.86
N ASP A 24 -11.82 -5.86 -2.36
CA ASP A 24 -10.67 -6.43 -3.04
C ASP A 24 -10.43 -7.86 -2.57
N GLU A 25 -9.58 -8.57 -3.28
CA GLU A 25 -9.09 -9.86 -2.87
C GLU A 25 -7.95 -9.70 -1.87
N VAL A 26 -7.82 -10.65 -0.96
CA VAL A 26 -6.74 -10.66 0.01
C VAL A 26 -5.85 -11.88 -0.21
N TYR A 27 -4.58 -11.72 0.11
CA TYR A 27 -3.59 -12.78 -0.04
C TYR A 27 -2.85 -12.96 1.27
N GLY A 28 -2.76 -14.21 1.71
CA GLY A 28 -2.00 -14.57 2.90
C GLY A 28 -0.81 -15.43 2.54
N ASN A 29 -0.19 -15.99 3.56
CA ASN A 29 0.88 -16.99 3.42
C ASN A 29 2.11 -16.51 2.67
N TYR A 30 2.35 -15.21 2.60
CA TYR A 30 3.60 -14.68 2.10
C TYR A 30 4.33 -13.93 3.21
N ARG A 31 5.63 -13.80 3.03
CA ARG A 31 6.48 -13.17 4.01
C ARG A 31 6.91 -11.78 3.55
N VAL A 32 6.78 -10.81 4.43
CA VAL A 32 7.27 -9.46 4.17
C VAL A 32 8.58 -9.29 4.91
N SER A 33 9.60 -8.79 4.20
CA SER A 33 10.91 -8.53 4.80
C SER A 33 10.80 -7.53 5.95
N THR A 34 11.60 -7.72 7.00
CA THR A 34 11.67 -6.77 8.11
C THR A 34 12.37 -5.46 7.73
N ASP A 35 13.02 -5.43 6.57
CA ASP A 35 13.73 -4.25 6.09
C ASP A 35 12.82 -3.23 5.38
N VAL A 36 11.56 -3.58 5.16
CA VAL A 36 10.63 -2.67 4.50
C VAL A 36 10.06 -1.66 5.48
N GLN A 37 9.65 -0.51 4.96
CA GLN A 37 8.90 0.47 5.74
C GLN A 37 7.41 0.26 5.47
N PRO A 38 6.63 -0.19 6.46
CA PRO A 38 5.21 -0.43 6.24
C PRO A 38 4.45 0.87 5.98
N LEU A 39 3.52 0.82 5.03
CA LEU A 39 2.63 1.95 4.70
C LEU A 39 1.18 1.62 4.99
N LEU A 40 0.76 0.39 4.68
CA LEU A 40 -0.61 -0.08 4.85
C LEU A 40 -0.61 -1.44 5.50
N LYS A 41 -1.62 -1.67 6.34
CA LYS A 41 -1.84 -2.98 6.96
C LYS A 41 -3.33 -3.28 7.05
N THR A 42 -3.66 -4.54 7.33
CA THR A 42 -5.03 -4.97 7.57
C THR A 42 -5.04 -6.07 8.63
N GLU A 43 -6.14 -6.18 9.36
CA GLU A 43 -6.36 -7.28 10.29
C GLU A 43 -7.27 -8.36 9.70
N HIS A 44 -7.51 -8.32 8.39
CA HIS A 44 -8.35 -9.32 7.72
C HIS A 44 -7.77 -10.71 7.96
N PRO A 45 -8.59 -11.69 8.42
CA PRO A 45 -8.07 -13.00 8.85
C PRO A 45 -7.43 -13.82 7.75
N GLU A 46 -7.75 -13.56 6.50
CA GLU A 46 -7.20 -14.29 5.37
C GLU A 46 -6.03 -13.59 4.70
N SER A 47 -5.62 -12.44 5.23
CA SER A 47 -4.56 -11.63 4.63
C SER A 47 -3.30 -11.66 5.50
N THR A 48 -2.15 -11.49 4.85
CA THR A 48 -0.94 -11.06 5.54
C THR A 48 -1.16 -9.65 6.09
N GLU A 49 -0.60 -9.35 7.26
CA GLU A 49 -0.88 -8.10 7.97
C GLU A 49 -0.45 -6.87 7.16
N ILE A 50 0.77 -6.87 6.64
CA ILE A 50 1.30 -5.72 5.90
C ILE A 50 0.99 -5.89 4.42
N ILE A 51 0.24 -4.95 3.87
CA ILE A 51 -0.26 -5.02 2.50
C ILE A 51 0.24 -3.88 1.62
N GLY A 52 1.07 -3.02 2.16
CA GLY A 52 1.74 -1.97 1.39
C GLY A 52 3.01 -1.55 2.11
N TRP A 53 4.10 -1.36 1.34
CA TRP A 53 5.38 -0.97 1.94
C TRP A 53 6.28 -0.28 0.94
N GLU A 54 7.25 0.45 1.50
CA GLU A 54 8.38 0.99 0.76
C GLU A 54 9.62 0.13 1.05
N ASN A 55 10.39 -0.16 0.03
CA ASN A 55 11.65 -0.85 0.16
C ASN A 55 12.70 -0.16 -0.70
N LYS A 56 13.96 -0.31 -0.31
CA LYS A 56 15.07 0.21 -1.10
C LYS A 56 15.94 -0.94 -1.56
N TYR A 57 16.25 -0.94 -2.84
CA TYR A 57 17.12 -1.95 -3.43
C TYR A 57 18.20 -1.22 -4.24
N ASN A 58 19.46 -1.33 -3.80
CA ASN A 58 20.57 -0.55 -4.34
C ASN A 58 20.22 0.94 -4.27
N ALA A 59 20.25 1.65 -5.39
CA ALA A 59 19.91 3.07 -5.46
C ALA A 59 18.43 3.31 -5.80
N SER A 60 17.62 2.25 -5.90
CA SER A 60 16.21 2.36 -6.30
C SER A 60 15.28 2.33 -5.11
N THR A 61 14.19 3.06 -5.21
CA THR A 61 13.08 3.03 -4.25
C THR A 61 11.91 2.28 -4.87
N ILE A 62 11.37 1.31 -4.14
CA ILE A 62 10.28 0.46 -4.59
C ILE A 62 9.10 0.63 -3.63
N VAL A 63 7.92 0.86 -4.18
CA VAL A 63 6.68 0.86 -3.42
C VAL A 63 5.83 -0.32 -3.89
N TYR A 64 5.45 -1.18 -2.96
CA TYR A 64 4.58 -2.31 -3.22
C TYR A 64 3.21 -2.04 -2.59
N LEU A 65 2.16 -2.25 -3.38
CA LEU A 65 0.78 -2.13 -2.92
C LEU A 65 0.04 -3.40 -3.33
N GLN A 66 -0.37 -4.20 -2.34
CA GLN A 66 -1.12 -5.42 -2.60
C GLN A 66 -2.51 -5.16 -3.18
N PRO A 67 -3.26 -4.11 -2.75
CA PRO A 67 -4.58 -3.85 -3.31
C PRO A 67 -4.55 -3.68 -4.83
N GLY A 68 -5.68 -3.95 -5.48
CA GLY A 68 -5.80 -3.81 -6.93
C GLY A 68 -5.91 -5.14 -7.68
N HIS A 69 -6.01 -6.25 -6.97
CA HIS A 69 -6.18 -7.58 -7.58
C HIS A 69 -7.61 -7.81 -8.07
N ASP A 70 -8.57 -7.10 -7.51
CA ASP A 70 -9.95 -7.11 -7.96
C ASP A 70 -10.25 -5.75 -8.60
N TYR A 71 -10.93 -5.77 -9.75
CA TYR A 71 -11.23 -4.52 -10.47
C TYR A 71 -12.04 -3.54 -9.62
N HIS A 72 -12.81 -4.02 -8.66
CA HIS A 72 -13.58 -3.15 -7.75
C HIS A 72 -12.68 -2.21 -6.95
N ALA A 73 -11.42 -2.58 -6.73
CA ALA A 73 -10.49 -1.70 -6.04
C ALA A 73 -10.28 -0.38 -6.79
N PHE A 74 -10.31 -0.43 -8.12
CA PHE A 74 -10.12 0.76 -8.95
C PHE A 74 -11.35 1.67 -8.98
N GLU A 75 -12.47 1.25 -8.42
CA GLU A 75 -13.64 2.11 -8.24
C GLU A 75 -13.52 3.00 -7.00
N SER A 76 -12.57 2.69 -6.11
CA SER A 76 -12.32 3.47 -4.91
C SER A 76 -11.53 4.74 -5.23
N ASP A 77 -12.04 5.88 -4.83
CA ASP A 77 -11.34 7.15 -4.98
C ASP A 77 -10.05 7.16 -4.15
N GLU A 78 -10.10 6.59 -2.95
CA GLU A 78 -8.95 6.50 -2.07
C GLU A 78 -7.84 5.67 -2.71
N TYR A 79 -8.18 4.55 -3.32
CA TYR A 79 -7.18 3.69 -3.95
C TYR A 79 -6.53 4.37 -5.15
N ARG A 80 -7.33 5.03 -6.00
CA ARG A 80 -6.79 5.76 -7.15
C ARG A 80 -5.88 6.89 -6.73
N LYS A 81 -6.25 7.60 -5.67
CA LYS A 81 -5.42 8.68 -5.12
C LYS A 81 -4.13 8.13 -4.54
N LEU A 82 -4.19 6.98 -3.88
CA LEU A 82 -3.02 6.32 -3.33
C LEU A 82 -2.02 5.96 -4.44
N ILE A 83 -2.51 5.38 -5.53
CA ILE A 83 -1.65 5.05 -6.68
C ILE A 83 -1.02 6.30 -7.25
N SER A 84 -1.78 7.38 -7.43
CA SER A 84 -1.26 8.65 -7.93
C SER A 84 -0.15 9.18 -7.05
N GLN A 85 -0.33 9.15 -5.74
CA GLN A 85 0.70 9.61 -4.80
C GLN A 85 1.95 8.72 -4.83
N ALA A 86 1.76 7.41 -5.01
CA ALA A 86 2.88 6.49 -5.14
C ALA A 86 3.70 6.77 -6.40
N ILE A 87 3.04 7.03 -7.51
CA ILE A 87 3.71 7.36 -8.77
C ILE A 87 4.50 8.66 -8.63
N HIS A 88 3.91 9.69 -8.05
CA HIS A 88 4.61 10.97 -7.85
C HIS A 88 5.81 10.82 -6.93
N PHE A 89 5.66 10.04 -5.87
CA PHE A 89 6.76 9.77 -4.94
C PHE A 89 7.94 9.10 -5.67
N LEU A 90 7.64 8.05 -6.45
CA LEU A 90 8.67 7.30 -7.15
C LEU A 90 9.35 8.13 -8.24
N ALA A 91 8.60 8.97 -8.95
CA ALA A 91 9.15 9.85 -9.98
C ALA A 91 10.16 10.83 -9.38
N ASN A 92 9.90 11.33 -8.18
CA ASN A 92 10.81 12.27 -7.52
C ASN A 92 12.01 11.58 -6.88
N ARG A 93 11.92 10.28 -6.56
CA ARG A 93 12.97 9.55 -5.87
C ARG A 93 13.96 8.88 -6.83
N ASN A 94 13.46 8.43 -7.98
CA ASN A 94 14.24 7.60 -8.91
C ASN A 94 14.75 8.36 -10.13
N ASN A 95 14.50 9.66 -10.20
CA ASN A 95 15.01 10.53 -11.28
C ASN A 95 16.33 11.18 -10.90
#